data_2bf63ee1613265d3509a3fced69a32e1
#
_entry.id   2bf63ee1613265d3509a3fced69a32e1
#
_cell.length_a   1.000
_cell.length_b   1.000
_cell.length_c   1.000
_cell.angle_alpha   90.00
_cell.angle_beta   90.00
_cell.angle_gamma   90.00
#
_symmetry.space_group_name_H-M   'P 1'
#
loop_
_entity.id
_entity.type
_entity.pdbx_description
1 polymer ?
#
loop_
_entity_poly.entity_id
_entity_poly.type
_entity_poly.pdbx_seq_one_letter_code
_entity_poly.pdbx_strand_id
1 'polypeptide(L)'
;MSLAAVLRIADAMADRAGILSRELDAAALIARARRHDGPDAFGDIPIAEPLARLLDACAAEAGPSLVGRAALRWDVLRFLGNLRRLAAEEAADPTIRDEPIAAPIFVTGLPRSGTSFLHRLLLEAPDNHAPRVWQTIAPYPPEGGRADRRIAQVDRQLAAFVRLAPEFPGLHPLRAASPQECSEILAHVFRSLRFDSTWRVPSYRAWLDRAGQLPAYLFERRFLQHLQHQRRRPGAEPGAGRWVLKCPDHVFALRDLRAAFPDARIVFVHRDPVSVVLSVAKLTAVLRRPFSRAVDPIEIGRGESARWQLGARLMMQATTDGPAGDGAGDGAGDGAGGRICHLHHAELVADPLGAVRQVYRHFGLRLDPIAEAAVAGAASRQPNGGYAHDAYRFADYGLDPAREREAFRDYVEYFDILPELGPPRAVRRTLSRAA
;
A
#
# COMPACT_ATOMS: atom_id res chain seq x y z
N MET A 1 -11.76 -5.29 -33.36
CA MET A 1 -10.75 -6.02 -32.54
C MET A 1 -10.82 -5.49 -31.12
N SER A 2 -10.78 -6.37 -30.11
CA SER A 2 -10.68 -5.92 -28.71
C SER A 2 -9.30 -5.29 -28.42
N LEU A 3 -9.23 -4.38 -27.43
CA LEU A 3 -7.95 -3.78 -27.00
C LEU A 3 -6.92 -4.87 -26.65
N ALA A 4 -7.34 -5.93 -25.96
CA ALA A 4 -6.46 -7.05 -25.63
C ALA A 4 -5.89 -7.78 -26.86
N ALA A 5 -6.64 -7.90 -27.95
CA ALA A 5 -6.15 -8.48 -29.20
C ALA A 5 -5.11 -7.57 -29.89
N VAL A 6 -5.34 -6.25 -29.89
CA VAL A 6 -4.38 -5.28 -30.45
C VAL A 6 -3.08 -5.32 -29.66
N LEU A 7 -3.15 -5.33 -28.32
CA LEU A 7 -1.95 -5.38 -27.48
C LEU A 7 -1.15 -6.67 -27.67
N ARG A 8 -1.80 -7.83 -27.81
CA ARG A 8 -1.09 -9.11 -28.12
C ARG A 8 -0.37 -9.07 -29.47
N ILE A 9 -0.97 -8.45 -30.49
CA ILE A 9 -0.32 -8.29 -31.79
C ILE A 9 0.90 -7.38 -31.65
N ALA A 10 0.75 -6.24 -30.95
CA ALA A 10 1.85 -5.33 -30.70
C ALA A 10 3.00 -5.99 -29.93
N ASP A 11 2.71 -6.82 -28.91
CA ASP A 11 3.70 -7.60 -28.16
C ASP A 11 4.45 -8.59 -29.08
N ALA A 12 3.74 -9.33 -29.95
CA ALA A 12 4.37 -10.27 -30.86
C ALA A 12 5.28 -9.55 -31.89
N MET A 13 4.89 -8.37 -32.38
CA MET A 13 5.72 -7.55 -33.26
C MET A 13 6.95 -7.00 -32.55
N ALA A 14 6.79 -6.50 -31.33
CA ALA A 14 7.87 -5.98 -30.52
C ALA A 14 8.88 -7.06 -30.11
N ASP A 15 8.41 -8.29 -29.84
CA ASP A 15 9.25 -9.44 -29.55
C ASP A 15 10.11 -9.82 -30.75
N ARG A 16 9.49 -9.95 -31.94
CA ARG A 16 10.21 -10.21 -33.19
C ARG A 16 11.24 -9.12 -33.54
N ALA A 17 10.97 -7.89 -33.18
CA ALA A 17 11.89 -6.76 -33.37
C ALA A 17 12.98 -6.68 -32.30
N GLY A 18 13.05 -7.61 -31.35
CA GLY A 18 13.99 -7.59 -30.23
C GLY A 18 13.79 -6.43 -29.26
N ILE A 19 12.62 -5.78 -29.28
CA ILE A 19 12.34 -4.65 -28.37
C ILE A 19 12.10 -5.16 -26.95
N LEU A 20 11.42 -6.30 -26.81
CA LEU A 20 11.09 -6.86 -25.49
C LEU A 20 12.30 -7.51 -24.80
N SER A 21 13.35 -7.87 -25.53
CA SER A 21 14.59 -8.40 -24.97
C SER A 21 15.61 -7.33 -24.57
N ARG A 22 15.40 -6.05 -24.91
CA ARG A 22 16.31 -4.98 -24.49
C ARG A 22 16.17 -4.74 -23.00
N GLU A 23 17.27 -4.84 -22.27
CA GLU A 23 17.27 -4.56 -20.82
C GLU A 23 17.10 -3.06 -20.53
N LEU A 24 16.46 -2.77 -19.41
CA LEU A 24 16.44 -1.42 -18.84
C LEU A 24 17.66 -1.31 -17.91
N ASP A 25 18.62 -0.51 -18.32
CA ASP A 25 19.85 -0.30 -17.56
C ASP A 25 19.65 0.74 -16.45
N ALA A 26 19.95 0.35 -15.19
CA ALA A 26 19.77 1.20 -14.01
C ALA A 26 20.69 2.42 -14.06
N ALA A 27 21.96 2.25 -14.47
CA ALA A 27 22.92 3.33 -14.53
C ALA A 27 22.55 4.36 -15.60
N ALA A 28 22.06 3.89 -16.78
CA ALA A 28 21.58 4.76 -17.85
C ALA A 28 20.33 5.55 -17.43
N LEU A 29 19.39 4.94 -16.69
CA LEU A 29 18.20 5.63 -16.19
C LEU A 29 18.55 6.67 -15.13
N ILE A 30 19.45 6.35 -14.20
CA ILE A 30 19.98 7.28 -13.19
C ILE A 30 20.72 8.43 -13.88
N ALA A 31 21.62 8.15 -14.83
CA ALA A 31 22.36 9.16 -15.58
C ALA A 31 21.41 10.08 -16.35
N ARG A 32 20.36 9.52 -16.99
CA ARG A 32 19.32 10.29 -17.66
C ARG A 32 18.57 11.23 -16.71
N ALA A 33 18.24 10.77 -15.52
CA ALA A 33 17.55 11.59 -14.52
C ALA A 33 18.44 12.70 -13.95
N ARG A 34 19.77 12.46 -13.89
CA ARG A 34 20.77 13.44 -13.39
C ARG A 34 21.15 14.53 -14.40
N ARG A 35 20.85 14.40 -15.67
CA ARG A 35 21.43 15.21 -16.77
C ARG A 35 21.45 16.73 -16.57
N HIS A 36 20.71 17.25 -15.61
CA HIS A 36 20.59 18.70 -15.38
C HIS A 36 21.05 19.16 -13.99
N ASP A 37 21.40 18.26 -13.03
CA ASP A 37 21.54 18.66 -11.63
C ASP A 37 22.82 18.11 -10.93
N GLY A 38 23.75 17.49 -11.62
CA GLY A 38 25.03 17.03 -11.04
C GLY A 38 24.92 15.73 -10.19
N PRO A 39 26.00 15.36 -9.47
CA PRO A 39 26.09 14.08 -8.73
C PRO A 39 25.13 13.97 -7.55
N ASP A 40 24.78 15.08 -6.90
CA ASP A 40 23.96 15.11 -5.69
C ASP A 40 22.46 15.22 -5.96
N ALA A 41 22.05 14.98 -7.22
CA ALA A 41 20.67 15.15 -7.68
C ALA A 41 19.61 14.37 -6.86
N PHE A 42 19.99 13.34 -6.12
CA PHE A 42 19.09 12.53 -5.29
C PHE A 42 19.42 12.62 -3.79
N GLY A 43 20.35 13.51 -3.39
CA GLY A 43 20.87 13.59 -2.04
C GLY A 43 21.58 12.31 -1.61
N ASP A 44 21.45 11.96 -0.33
CA ASP A 44 22.08 10.83 0.34
C ASP A 44 21.36 9.47 0.20
N ILE A 45 20.37 9.37 -0.70
CA ILE A 45 19.50 8.18 -0.80
C ILE A 45 20.18 7.08 -1.64
N PRO A 46 20.38 5.86 -1.09
CA PRO A 46 21.05 4.76 -1.79
C PRO A 46 20.08 4.04 -2.75
N ILE A 47 19.94 4.54 -3.98
CA ILE A 47 18.98 4.02 -4.98
C ILE A 47 19.57 3.06 -6.01
N ALA A 48 20.89 3.06 -6.22
CA ALA A 48 21.51 2.35 -7.35
C ALA A 48 21.33 0.82 -7.25
N GLU A 49 21.68 0.23 -6.11
CA GLU A 49 21.55 -1.21 -5.92
C GLU A 49 20.08 -1.68 -5.96
N PRO A 50 19.13 -1.09 -5.17
CA PRO A 50 17.75 -1.56 -5.21
C PRO A 50 17.10 -1.41 -6.60
N LEU A 51 17.43 -0.36 -7.35
CA LEU A 51 16.96 -0.21 -8.72
C LEU A 51 17.54 -1.29 -9.65
N ALA A 52 18.84 -1.57 -9.57
CA ALA A 52 19.46 -2.64 -10.37
C ALA A 52 18.80 -3.99 -10.06
N ARG A 53 18.67 -4.37 -8.78
CA ARG A 53 17.99 -5.61 -8.36
C ARG A 53 16.57 -5.75 -8.90
N LEU A 54 15.81 -4.63 -8.89
CA LEU A 54 14.45 -4.63 -9.43
C LEU A 54 14.46 -4.85 -10.94
N LEU A 55 15.31 -4.14 -11.68
CA LEU A 55 15.34 -4.23 -13.14
C LEU A 55 15.85 -5.59 -13.63
N ASP A 56 16.87 -6.16 -12.97
CA ASP A 56 17.38 -7.50 -13.24
C ASP A 56 16.29 -8.55 -13.04
N ALA A 57 15.56 -8.48 -11.92
CA ALA A 57 14.44 -9.37 -11.64
C ALA A 57 13.30 -9.20 -12.65
N CYS A 58 12.97 -7.97 -13.03
CA CYS A 58 11.95 -7.71 -14.05
C CYS A 58 12.37 -8.26 -15.42
N ALA A 59 13.63 -8.16 -15.80
CA ALA A 59 14.15 -8.68 -17.05
C ALA A 59 14.13 -10.23 -17.09
N ALA A 60 14.57 -10.86 -15.99
CA ALA A 60 14.70 -12.31 -15.92
C ALA A 60 13.39 -13.06 -15.64
N GLU A 61 12.47 -12.47 -14.85
CA GLU A 61 11.39 -13.21 -14.21
C GLU A 61 9.99 -12.73 -14.59
N ALA A 62 9.79 -11.40 -14.81
CA ALA A 62 8.45 -10.82 -14.93
C ALA A 62 7.79 -11.04 -16.31
N GLY A 63 8.57 -11.30 -17.35
CA GLY A 63 8.06 -11.44 -18.73
C GLY A 63 7.22 -10.23 -19.18
N PRO A 64 7.74 -8.99 -19.11
CA PRO A 64 6.94 -7.79 -19.32
C PRO A 64 6.42 -7.69 -20.76
N SER A 65 5.15 -7.29 -20.91
CA SER A 65 4.57 -6.88 -22.17
C SER A 65 5.16 -5.52 -22.64
N LEU A 66 4.85 -5.09 -23.86
CA LEU A 66 5.23 -3.76 -24.34
C LEU A 66 4.68 -2.64 -23.43
N VAL A 67 3.41 -2.79 -23.02
CA VAL A 67 2.78 -1.88 -22.03
C VAL A 67 3.50 -1.95 -20.70
N GLY A 68 3.86 -3.16 -20.26
CA GLY A 68 4.59 -3.39 -19.02
C GLY A 68 5.96 -2.72 -19.02
N ARG A 69 6.73 -2.85 -20.10
CA ARG A 69 8.03 -2.17 -20.22
C ARG A 69 7.90 -0.64 -20.19
N ALA A 70 6.91 -0.13 -20.89
CA ALA A 70 6.63 1.30 -20.89
C ALA A 70 6.24 1.79 -19.48
N ALA A 71 5.39 1.04 -18.78
CA ALA A 71 4.95 1.34 -17.42
C ALA A 71 6.12 1.29 -16.42
N LEU A 72 6.95 0.24 -16.45
CA LEU A 72 8.13 0.11 -15.59
C LEU A 72 9.10 1.28 -15.80
N ARG A 73 9.39 1.60 -17.07
CA ARG A 73 10.27 2.72 -17.39
C ARG A 73 9.69 4.07 -16.93
N TRP A 74 8.38 4.25 -17.11
CA TRP A 74 7.67 5.45 -16.65
C TRP A 74 7.73 5.58 -15.12
N ASP A 75 7.46 4.50 -14.38
CA ASP A 75 7.52 4.48 -12.91
C ASP A 75 8.94 4.84 -12.42
N VAL A 76 9.98 4.20 -12.98
CA VAL A 76 11.36 4.48 -12.59
C VAL A 76 11.73 5.95 -12.82
N LEU A 77 11.43 6.49 -14.01
CA LEU A 77 11.73 7.89 -14.33
C LEU A 77 10.92 8.86 -13.46
N ARG A 78 9.69 8.54 -13.13
CA ARG A 78 8.84 9.30 -12.21
C ARG A 78 9.43 9.33 -10.81
N PHE A 79 9.83 8.17 -10.27
CA PHE A 79 10.45 8.08 -8.96
C PHE A 79 11.76 8.87 -8.89
N LEU A 80 12.64 8.69 -9.86
CA LEU A 80 13.89 9.45 -9.95
C LEU A 80 13.62 10.96 -10.08
N GLY A 81 12.64 11.36 -10.87
CA GLY A 81 12.22 12.75 -11.01
C GLY A 81 11.70 13.34 -9.70
N ASN A 82 10.89 12.57 -8.93
CA ASN A 82 10.40 12.98 -7.63
C ASN A 82 11.54 13.11 -6.61
N LEU A 83 12.45 12.14 -6.55
CA LEU A 83 13.61 12.18 -5.65
C LEU A 83 14.47 13.42 -5.90
N ARG A 84 14.75 13.71 -7.18
CA ARG A 84 15.48 14.90 -7.59
C ARG A 84 14.78 16.19 -7.11
N ARG A 85 13.46 16.24 -7.30
CA ARG A 85 12.68 17.42 -6.87
C ARG A 85 12.69 17.59 -5.36
N LEU A 86 12.50 16.50 -4.61
CA LEU A 86 12.56 16.52 -3.15
C LEU A 86 13.92 17.00 -2.66
N ALA A 87 15.03 16.52 -3.23
CA ALA A 87 16.37 16.96 -2.89
C ALA A 87 16.59 18.46 -3.21
N ALA A 88 16.08 18.95 -4.34
CA ALA A 88 16.17 20.36 -4.71
C ALA A 88 15.39 21.28 -3.75
N GLU A 89 14.18 20.86 -3.34
CA GLU A 89 13.38 21.62 -2.38
C GLU A 89 14.04 21.66 -0.99
N GLU A 90 14.65 20.56 -0.53
CA GLU A 90 15.42 20.54 0.72
C GLU A 90 16.68 21.40 0.67
N ALA A 91 17.35 21.44 -0.49
CA ALA A 91 18.51 22.30 -0.66
C ALA A 91 18.11 23.79 -0.64
N ALA A 92 16.91 24.11 -1.14
CA ALA A 92 16.35 25.46 -1.13
C ALA A 92 15.81 25.87 0.25
N ASP A 93 15.23 24.93 0.98
CA ASP A 93 14.70 25.12 2.34
C ASP A 93 15.05 23.94 3.25
N PRO A 94 16.21 23.99 3.95
CA PRO A 94 16.62 22.93 4.87
C PRO A 94 15.66 22.69 6.05
N THR A 95 14.80 23.65 6.39
CA THR A 95 13.84 23.51 7.51
C THR A 95 12.78 22.44 7.26
N ILE A 96 12.63 21.97 6.03
CA ILE A 96 11.78 20.83 5.69
C ILE A 96 12.16 19.60 6.52
N ARG A 97 13.46 19.37 6.74
CA ARG A 97 13.96 18.23 7.52
C ARG A 97 13.70 18.33 9.02
N ASP A 98 13.38 19.54 9.52
CA ASP A 98 13.07 19.79 10.93
C ASP A 98 11.58 19.59 11.25
N GLU A 99 10.72 19.35 10.25
CA GLU A 99 9.30 19.10 10.48
C GLU A 99 9.13 17.83 11.34
N PRO A 100 8.48 17.96 12.53
CA PRO A 100 8.30 16.82 13.43
C PRO A 100 7.21 15.88 12.92
N ILE A 101 7.54 14.60 12.71
CA ILE A 101 6.57 13.53 12.44
C ILE A 101 6.37 12.78 13.76
N ALA A 102 5.39 13.22 14.54
CA ALA A 102 5.17 12.73 15.89
C ALA A 102 4.08 11.66 15.97
N ALA A 103 4.40 10.55 16.60
CA ALA A 103 3.51 9.45 16.95
C ALA A 103 2.49 9.07 15.85
N PRO A 104 2.95 8.79 14.62
CA PRO A 104 2.07 8.41 13.52
C PRO A 104 1.36 7.09 13.82
N ILE A 105 0.12 6.96 13.33
CA ILE A 105 -0.64 5.70 13.41
C ILE A 105 -0.41 4.92 12.11
N PHE A 106 0.09 3.69 12.23
CA PHE A 106 0.23 2.75 11.12
C PHE A 106 -0.84 1.67 11.19
N VAL A 107 -1.76 1.67 10.23
CA VAL A 107 -2.77 0.63 10.07
C VAL A 107 -2.21 -0.48 9.18
N THR A 108 -2.11 -1.68 9.69
CA THR A 108 -1.57 -2.84 8.98
C THR A 108 -2.30 -4.13 9.36
N GLY A 109 -1.83 -5.27 8.89
CA GLY A 109 -2.45 -6.58 9.08
C GLY A 109 -2.46 -7.37 7.78
N LEU A 110 -3.17 -8.50 7.77
CA LEU A 110 -3.35 -9.23 6.51
C LEU A 110 -4.08 -8.34 5.49
N PRO A 111 -3.76 -8.43 4.20
CA PRO A 111 -4.47 -7.65 3.19
C PRO A 111 -5.96 -8.02 3.16
N ARG A 112 -6.80 -7.11 2.67
CA ARG A 112 -8.24 -7.35 2.59
C ARG A 112 -8.95 -7.59 3.94
N SER A 113 -8.29 -7.30 5.05
CA SER A 113 -8.85 -7.39 6.41
C SER A 113 -9.64 -6.15 6.85
N GLY A 114 -9.92 -5.19 5.95
CA GLY A 114 -10.63 -3.95 6.31
C GLY A 114 -9.70 -2.78 6.67
N THR A 115 -8.38 -2.93 6.55
CA THR A 115 -7.40 -1.86 6.83
C THR A 115 -7.71 -0.55 6.09
N SER A 116 -8.13 -0.62 4.82
CA SER A 116 -8.51 0.57 4.05
C SER A 116 -9.82 1.21 4.52
N PHE A 117 -10.74 0.43 5.08
CA PHE A 117 -11.96 0.95 5.68
C PHE A 117 -11.65 1.68 6.98
N LEU A 118 -10.90 1.05 7.88
CA LEU A 118 -10.45 1.68 9.13
C LEU A 118 -9.64 2.95 8.83
N HIS A 119 -8.71 2.91 7.87
CA HIS A 119 -7.91 4.06 7.49
C HIS A 119 -8.77 5.27 7.09
N ARG A 120 -9.81 5.05 6.27
CA ARG A 120 -10.74 6.11 5.88
C ARG A 120 -11.55 6.64 7.06
N LEU A 121 -12.02 5.77 7.96
CA LEU A 121 -12.74 6.19 9.16
C LEU A 121 -11.87 7.05 10.08
N LEU A 122 -10.62 6.65 10.30
CA LEU A 122 -9.68 7.44 11.10
C LEU A 122 -9.39 8.82 10.49
N LEU A 123 -9.44 8.94 9.15
CA LEU A 123 -9.22 10.20 8.44
C LEU A 123 -10.44 11.15 8.44
N GLU A 124 -11.58 10.73 8.96
CA GLU A 124 -12.71 11.63 9.20
C GLU A 124 -12.46 12.57 10.38
N ALA A 125 -11.55 12.23 11.29
CA ALA A 125 -11.13 13.15 12.35
C ALA A 125 -10.25 14.27 11.76
N PRO A 126 -10.57 15.56 12.01
CA PRO A 126 -9.94 16.70 11.35
C PRO A 126 -8.42 16.79 11.53
N ASP A 127 -7.91 16.30 12.67
CA ASP A 127 -6.48 16.31 12.99
C ASP A 127 -5.70 15.19 12.31
N ASN A 128 -6.38 14.22 11.69
CA ASN A 128 -5.73 13.10 11.06
C ASN A 128 -5.49 13.35 9.56
N HIS A 129 -4.30 12.98 9.10
CA HIS A 129 -3.85 13.21 7.74
C HIS A 129 -3.27 11.95 7.13
N ALA A 130 -3.39 11.81 5.80
CA ALA A 130 -2.70 10.78 5.04
C ALA A 130 -2.17 11.35 3.73
N PRO A 131 -1.07 10.80 3.18
CA PRO A 131 -0.67 11.08 1.82
C PRO A 131 -1.79 10.73 0.85
N ARG A 132 -2.04 11.57 -0.14
CA ARG A 132 -3.03 11.33 -1.19
C ARG A 132 -2.35 10.72 -2.42
N VAL A 133 -3.10 9.96 -3.22
CA VAL A 133 -2.57 9.34 -4.45
C VAL A 133 -1.86 10.37 -5.33
N TRP A 134 -2.47 11.53 -5.57
CA TRP A 134 -1.84 12.56 -6.38
C TRP A 134 -0.54 13.12 -5.78
N GLN A 135 -0.42 13.15 -4.45
CA GLN A 135 0.78 13.64 -3.76
C GLN A 135 1.95 12.66 -3.91
N THR A 136 1.68 11.34 -3.91
CA THR A 136 2.73 10.34 -4.10
C THR A 136 3.17 10.23 -5.58
N ILE A 137 2.32 10.62 -6.52
CA ILE A 137 2.65 10.65 -7.95
C ILE A 137 3.40 11.93 -8.33
N ALA A 138 2.99 13.07 -7.78
CA ALA A 138 3.58 14.37 -8.04
C ALA A 138 3.60 15.21 -6.74
N PRO A 139 4.63 15.04 -5.87
CA PRO A 139 4.65 15.64 -4.53
C PRO A 139 4.73 17.16 -4.53
N TYR A 140 5.24 17.78 -5.59
CA TYR A 140 5.35 19.23 -5.70
C TYR A 140 4.52 19.81 -6.84
N PRO A 141 4.04 21.07 -6.68
CA PRO A 141 3.34 21.76 -7.76
C PRO A 141 4.27 22.00 -8.97
N PRO A 142 3.70 22.23 -10.16
CA PRO A 142 4.48 22.59 -11.35
C PRO A 142 5.26 23.88 -11.14
N GLU A 143 6.46 23.95 -11.71
CA GLU A 143 7.29 25.17 -11.68
C GLU A 143 6.68 26.30 -12.52
N GLY A 144 7.10 27.55 -12.21
CA GLY A 144 6.79 28.72 -13.02
C GLY A 144 5.36 29.22 -12.95
N GLY A 145 4.66 29.00 -11.80
CA GLY A 145 3.32 29.57 -11.57
C GLY A 145 2.20 28.99 -12.44
N ARG A 146 2.44 27.85 -13.12
CA ARG A 146 1.44 27.15 -13.92
C ARG A 146 0.29 26.67 -13.03
N ALA A 147 -0.93 26.65 -13.58
CA ALA A 147 -2.09 26.13 -12.86
C ALA A 147 -1.84 24.68 -12.39
N ASP A 148 -2.12 24.40 -11.11
CA ASP A 148 -1.98 23.07 -10.56
C ASP A 148 -3.07 22.15 -11.10
N ARG A 149 -2.65 21.19 -11.93
CA ARG A 149 -3.53 20.19 -12.56
C ARG A 149 -3.19 18.76 -12.11
N ARG A 150 -2.39 18.59 -11.04
CA ARG A 150 -1.92 17.28 -10.58
C ARG A 150 -3.06 16.30 -10.32
N ILE A 151 -4.11 16.72 -9.61
CA ILE A 151 -5.28 15.87 -9.33
C ILE A 151 -5.92 15.39 -10.63
N ALA A 152 -6.25 16.31 -11.54
CA ALA A 152 -6.88 15.96 -12.82
C ALA A 152 -5.98 15.10 -13.72
N GLN A 153 -4.67 15.29 -13.64
CA GLN A 153 -3.70 14.46 -14.38
C GLN A 153 -3.67 13.03 -13.83
N VAL A 154 -3.64 12.88 -12.52
CA VAL A 154 -3.62 11.56 -11.86
C VAL A 154 -4.93 10.82 -12.07
N ASP A 155 -6.09 11.50 -12.02
CA ASP A 155 -7.38 10.86 -12.34
C ASP A 155 -7.40 10.35 -13.78
N ARG A 156 -6.82 11.07 -14.76
CA ARG A 156 -6.68 10.57 -16.14
C ARG A 156 -5.76 9.34 -16.23
N GLN A 157 -4.66 9.31 -15.47
CA GLN A 157 -3.76 8.15 -15.42
C GLN A 157 -4.47 6.93 -14.83
N LEU A 158 -5.21 7.11 -13.73
CA LEU A 158 -6.01 6.04 -13.12
C LEU A 158 -7.10 5.54 -14.08
N ALA A 159 -7.79 6.44 -14.78
CA ALA A 159 -8.79 6.06 -15.79
C ALA A 159 -8.16 5.26 -16.95
N ALA A 160 -6.94 5.60 -17.37
CA ALA A 160 -6.21 4.82 -18.37
C ALA A 160 -5.84 3.42 -17.84
N PHE A 161 -5.40 3.31 -16.58
CA PHE A 161 -5.13 2.02 -15.95
C PHE A 161 -6.39 1.15 -15.83
N VAL A 162 -7.52 1.72 -15.43
CA VAL A 162 -8.80 0.99 -15.33
C VAL A 162 -9.24 0.41 -16.68
N ARG A 163 -8.91 1.05 -17.81
CA ARG A 163 -9.18 0.47 -19.14
C ARG A 163 -8.37 -0.81 -19.41
N LEU A 164 -7.19 -0.93 -18.80
CA LEU A 164 -6.33 -2.13 -18.89
C LEU A 164 -6.70 -3.19 -17.83
N ALA A 165 -7.25 -2.76 -16.69
CA ALA A 165 -7.64 -3.59 -15.55
C ALA A 165 -9.06 -3.25 -15.07
N PRO A 166 -10.13 -3.57 -15.83
CA PRO A 166 -11.51 -3.14 -15.53
C PRO A 166 -12.08 -3.75 -14.25
N GLU A 167 -11.49 -4.84 -13.74
CA GLU A 167 -11.88 -5.47 -12.47
C GLU A 167 -11.31 -4.71 -11.25
N PHE A 168 -10.27 -3.90 -11.44
CA PHE A 168 -9.53 -3.24 -10.36
C PHE A 168 -10.40 -2.35 -9.47
N PRO A 169 -11.32 -1.49 -9.98
CA PRO A 169 -12.14 -0.63 -9.12
C PRO A 169 -13.03 -1.39 -8.14
N GLY A 170 -13.48 -2.61 -8.48
CA GLY A 170 -14.25 -3.47 -7.58
C GLY A 170 -13.40 -4.05 -6.45
N LEU A 171 -12.10 -4.27 -6.70
CA LEU A 171 -11.17 -4.85 -5.73
C LEU A 171 -10.47 -3.76 -4.90
N HIS A 172 -10.07 -2.67 -5.52
CA HIS A 172 -9.33 -1.58 -4.88
C HIS A 172 -9.73 -0.22 -5.49
N PRO A 173 -10.84 0.39 -5.03
CA PRO A 173 -11.30 1.66 -5.58
C PRO A 173 -10.29 2.76 -5.24
N LEU A 174 -9.78 3.45 -6.28
CA LEU A 174 -8.75 4.47 -6.14
C LEU A 174 -9.11 5.71 -6.98
N ARG A 175 -8.91 6.90 -6.41
CA ARG A 175 -9.02 8.20 -7.04
C ARG A 175 -7.81 9.05 -6.68
N ALA A 176 -7.53 10.10 -7.43
CA ALA A 176 -6.40 10.97 -7.13
C ALA A 176 -6.45 11.52 -5.69
N ALA A 177 -7.62 11.90 -5.20
CA ALA A 177 -7.81 12.43 -3.85
C ALA A 177 -7.94 11.35 -2.75
N SER A 178 -7.95 10.05 -3.09
CA SER A 178 -7.97 8.97 -2.10
C SER A 178 -6.69 8.95 -1.26
N PRO A 179 -6.76 8.52 0.01
CA PRO A 179 -5.55 8.23 0.78
C PRO A 179 -4.76 7.10 0.10
N GLN A 180 -3.43 7.23 0.09
CA GLN A 180 -2.52 6.30 -0.55
C GLN A 180 -1.88 5.35 0.45
N GLU A 181 -1.46 4.18 -0.02
CA GLU A 181 -0.66 3.24 0.76
C GLU A 181 0.82 3.66 0.80
N CYS A 182 1.48 3.35 1.92
CA CYS A 182 2.91 3.63 2.13
C CYS A 182 3.79 2.95 1.09
N SER A 183 3.38 1.78 0.57
CA SER A 183 4.11 1.04 -0.47
C SER A 183 4.45 1.89 -1.70
N GLU A 184 3.64 2.89 -2.04
CA GLU A 184 3.93 3.82 -3.13
C GLU A 184 5.04 4.82 -2.75
N ILE A 185 5.12 5.25 -1.48
CA ILE A 185 6.21 6.11 -1.00
C ILE A 185 7.52 5.32 -0.95
N LEU A 186 7.48 4.12 -0.36
CA LEU A 186 8.64 3.22 -0.27
C LEU A 186 9.20 2.85 -1.66
N ALA A 187 8.33 2.80 -2.68
CA ALA A 187 8.71 2.51 -4.06
C ALA A 187 9.62 3.59 -4.68
N HIS A 188 9.61 4.83 -4.18
CA HIS A 188 10.50 5.89 -4.69
C HIS A 188 11.98 5.53 -4.55
N VAL A 189 12.33 4.79 -3.49
CA VAL A 189 13.70 4.34 -3.25
C VAL A 189 13.92 2.88 -3.66
N PHE A 190 13.02 2.33 -4.46
CA PHE A 190 13.05 0.99 -5.02
C PHE A 190 13.15 -0.12 -3.97
N ARG A 191 12.56 0.09 -2.77
CA ARG A 191 12.49 -0.87 -1.67
C ARG A 191 11.04 -1.06 -1.21
N SER A 192 10.21 -1.64 -2.07
CA SER A 192 8.77 -1.82 -1.82
C SER A 192 8.25 -3.13 -2.39
N LEU A 193 7.40 -3.81 -1.63
CA LEU A 193 6.67 -5.00 -2.08
C LEU A 193 5.58 -4.68 -3.13
N ARG A 194 5.26 -3.38 -3.35
CA ARG A 194 4.43 -2.96 -4.48
C ARG A 194 4.92 -3.52 -5.82
N PHE A 195 6.24 -3.63 -5.98
CA PHE A 195 6.81 -4.19 -7.20
C PHE A 195 6.47 -5.67 -7.37
N ASP A 196 6.50 -6.46 -6.28
CA ASP A 196 6.10 -7.88 -6.33
C ASP A 196 4.59 -8.06 -6.57
N SER A 197 3.76 -7.14 -6.10
CA SER A 197 2.32 -7.16 -6.42
C SER A 197 2.03 -6.88 -7.90
N THR A 198 2.83 -6.01 -8.55
CA THR A 198 2.65 -5.60 -9.95
C THR A 198 3.40 -6.49 -10.93
N TRP A 199 4.54 -7.04 -10.52
CA TRP A 199 5.46 -7.86 -11.33
C TRP A 199 5.73 -9.19 -10.65
N ARG A 200 6.04 -10.22 -11.43
CA ARG A 200 6.59 -11.46 -10.89
C ARG A 200 8.10 -11.24 -10.68
N VAL A 201 8.53 -10.97 -9.47
CA VAL A 201 9.93 -10.65 -9.14
C VAL A 201 10.40 -11.32 -7.84
N PRO A 202 10.35 -12.68 -7.77
CA PRO A 202 10.69 -13.42 -6.55
C PRO A 202 12.13 -13.20 -6.08
N SER A 203 13.09 -13.03 -6.99
CA SER A 203 14.50 -12.76 -6.61
C SER A 203 14.68 -11.38 -5.98
N TYR A 204 14.00 -10.36 -6.50
CA TYR A 204 13.97 -9.03 -5.88
C TYR A 204 13.32 -9.09 -4.50
N ARG A 205 12.18 -9.77 -4.36
CA ARG A 205 11.52 -9.95 -3.05
C ARG A 205 12.45 -10.62 -2.04
N ALA A 206 13.08 -11.73 -2.42
CA ALA A 206 14.03 -12.45 -1.56
C ALA A 206 15.26 -11.58 -1.19
N TRP A 207 15.71 -10.70 -2.09
CA TRP A 207 16.74 -9.72 -1.78
C TRP A 207 16.22 -8.69 -0.77
N LEU A 208 15.02 -8.12 -0.98
CA LEU A 208 14.43 -7.12 -0.10
C LEU A 208 14.21 -7.64 1.33
N ASP A 209 13.75 -8.91 1.45
CA ASP A 209 13.57 -9.57 2.75
C ASP A 209 14.90 -9.69 3.54
N ARG A 210 16.05 -9.86 2.85
CA ARG A 210 17.37 -9.91 3.48
C ARG A 210 18.00 -8.54 3.71
N ALA A 211 17.84 -7.62 2.76
CA ALA A 211 18.46 -6.29 2.78
C ALA A 211 17.75 -5.32 3.75
N GLY A 212 16.51 -5.64 4.12
CA GLY A 212 15.66 -4.79 4.96
C GLY A 212 15.11 -3.56 4.24
N GLN A 213 14.22 -2.86 4.94
CA GLN A 213 13.51 -1.70 4.40
C GLN A 213 13.77 -0.41 5.21
N LEU A 214 14.70 -0.41 6.15
CA LEU A 214 15.01 0.79 6.95
C LEU A 214 15.28 2.05 6.08
N PRO A 215 16.09 1.99 5.00
CA PRO A 215 16.30 3.16 4.15
C PRO A 215 15.00 3.69 3.52
N ALA A 216 14.04 2.80 3.24
CA ALA A 216 12.75 3.20 2.69
C ALA A 216 11.85 3.87 3.74
N TYR A 217 11.84 3.40 4.99
CA TYR A 217 11.11 4.06 6.07
C TYR A 217 11.72 5.40 6.49
N LEU A 218 13.05 5.53 6.46
CA LEU A 218 13.70 6.82 6.65
C LEU A 218 13.32 7.81 5.53
N PHE A 219 13.24 7.32 4.30
CA PHE A 219 12.73 8.12 3.18
C PHE A 219 11.24 8.44 3.35
N GLU A 220 10.41 7.50 3.82
CA GLU A 220 8.99 7.77 4.09
C GLU A 220 8.82 8.92 5.09
N ARG A 221 9.61 8.91 6.19
CA ARG A 221 9.61 10.01 7.16
C ARG A 221 9.96 11.34 6.49
N ARG A 222 11.00 11.36 5.67
CA ARG A 222 11.41 12.53 4.89
C ARG A 222 10.31 13.00 3.94
N PHE A 223 9.67 12.08 3.24
CA PHE A 223 8.54 12.38 2.35
C PHE A 223 7.37 13.01 3.10
N LEU A 224 7.05 12.52 4.29
CA LEU A 224 6.01 13.09 5.16
C LEU A 224 6.39 14.50 5.63
N GLN A 225 7.66 14.75 5.93
CA GLN A 225 8.16 16.09 6.27
C GLN A 225 7.91 17.08 5.13
N HIS A 226 8.18 16.72 3.88
CA HIS A 226 7.82 17.54 2.71
C HIS A 226 6.33 17.83 2.63
N LEU A 227 5.49 16.82 2.78
CA LEU A 227 4.04 17.00 2.74
C LEU A 227 3.52 17.88 3.90
N GLN A 228 4.10 17.72 5.08
CA GLN A 228 3.75 18.51 6.26
C GLN A 228 4.15 19.97 6.10
N HIS A 229 5.37 20.23 5.63
CA HIS A 229 5.87 21.56 5.32
C HIS A 229 4.96 22.29 4.30
N GLN A 230 4.57 21.62 3.22
CA GLN A 230 3.64 22.17 2.21
C GLN A 230 2.25 22.49 2.76
N ARG A 231 1.84 21.90 3.87
CA ARG A 231 0.54 22.12 4.51
C ARG A 231 0.56 23.26 5.52
N ARG A 232 1.74 23.70 5.94
CA ARG A 232 1.85 24.80 6.93
C ARG A 232 1.12 26.03 6.42
N ARG A 233 0.17 26.49 7.22
CA ARG A 233 -0.42 27.82 7.03
C ARG A 233 0.47 28.83 7.74
N PRO A 234 0.57 30.08 7.25
CA PRO A 234 1.23 31.13 7.98
C PRO A 234 0.70 31.22 9.42
N GLY A 235 1.60 31.13 10.42
CA GLY A 235 1.23 31.17 11.83
C GLY A 235 0.74 29.87 12.47
N ALA A 236 0.73 28.75 11.74
CA ALA A 236 0.44 27.43 12.33
C ALA A 236 1.68 26.84 13.02
N GLU A 237 1.44 26.17 14.18
CA GLU A 237 2.50 25.46 14.88
C GLU A 237 3.06 24.32 14.02
N PRO A 238 4.40 24.06 14.07
CA PRO A 238 5.00 22.90 13.43
C PRO A 238 4.39 21.61 13.98
N GLY A 239 4.10 20.64 13.10
CA GLY A 239 3.59 19.33 13.50
C GLY A 239 2.11 19.29 13.87
N ALA A 240 1.33 20.34 13.57
CA ALA A 240 -0.11 20.31 13.78
C ALA A 240 -0.77 19.15 12.99
N GLY A 241 -1.43 18.25 13.72
CA GLY A 241 -2.10 17.07 13.19
C GLY A 241 -1.28 15.79 13.25
N ARG A 242 -1.92 14.68 12.94
CA ARG A 242 -1.35 13.33 13.05
C ARG A 242 -1.38 12.61 11.71
N TRP A 243 -0.28 11.97 11.34
CA TRP A 243 -0.26 11.09 10.20
C TRP A 243 -0.91 9.75 10.53
N VAL A 244 -1.86 9.34 9.71
CA VAL A 244 -2.46 8.01 9.71
C VAL A 244 -2.05 7.34 8.41
N LEU A 245 -1.24 6.32 8.52
CA LEU A 245 -0.57 5.66 7.42
C LEU A 245 -1.10 4.23 7.30
N LYS A 246 -1.10 3.66 6.10
CA LYS A 246 -1.64 2.33 5.91
C LYS A 246 -0.87 1.57 4.82
N CYS A 247 -0.45 0.36 5.15
CA CYS A 247 -0.03 -0.65 4.17
C CYS A 247 -0.06 -2.04 4.83
N PRO A 248 -0.62 -3.07 4.19
CA PRO A 248 -0.51 -4.44 4.68
C PRO A 248 0.95 -4.90 4.79
N ASP A 249 1.82 -4.45 3.89
CA ASP A 249 3.22 -4.88 3.81
C ASP A 249 4.07 -4.47 5.02
N HIS A 250 3.60 -3.56 5.88
CA HIS A 250 4.32 -3.19 7.09
C HIS A 250 4.61 -4.38 8.01
N VAL A 251 3.79 -5.44 7.97
CA VAL A 251 4.01 -6.65 8.77
C VAL A 251 5.36 -7.32 8.49
N PHE A 252 5.93 -7.13 7.28
CA PHE A 252 7.21 -7.72 6.90
C PHE A 252 8.43 -6.89 7.32
N ALA A 253 8.22 -5.67 7.83
CA ALA A 253 9.31 -4.74 8.16
C ALA A 253 9.03 -3.92 9.43
N LEU A 254 8.32 -4.47 10.41
CA LEU A 254 7.94 -3.78 11.65
C LEU A 254 9.15 -3.28 12.44
N ARG A 255 10.27 -4.02 12.44
CA ARG A 255 11.52 -3.59 13.05
C ARG A 255 12.05 -2.31 12.41
N ASP A 256 12.09 -2.27 11.09
CA ASP A 256 12.60 -1.13 10.32
C ASP A 256 11.67 0.08 10.46
N LEU A 257 10.35 -0.16 10.46
CA LEU A 257 9.34 0.85 10.73
C LEU A 257 9.55 1.49 12.10
N ARG A 258 9.68 0.68 13.17
CA ARG A 258 9.92 1.16 14.53
C ARG A 258 11.26 1.88 14.68
N ALA A 259 12.29 1.48 13.92
CA ALA A 259 13.58 2.17 13.92
C ALA A 259 13.47 3.57 13.30
N ALA A 260 12.68 3.75 12.24
CA ALA A 260 12.46 5.04 11.60
C ALA A 260 11.45 5.94 12.35
N PHE A 261 10.46 5.32 13.01
CA PHE A 261 9.40 5.96 13.79
C PHE A 261 9.31 5.34 15.18
N PRO A 262 10.19 5.73 16.13
CA PRO A 262 10.27 5.11 17.45
C PRO A 262 9.00 5.25 18.30
N ASP A 263 8.21 6.28 18.02
CA ASP A 263 6.94 6.59 18.68
C ASP A 263 5.70 6.11 17.88
N ALA A 264 5.89 5.28 16.85
CA ALA A 264 4.81 4.77 16.02
C ALA A 264 3.78 3.99 16.85
N ARG A 265 2.51 4.24 16.53
CA ARG A 265 1.33 3.54 17.02
C ARG A 265 0.86 2.58 15.95
N ILE A 266 0.80 1.28 16.24
CA ILE A 266 0.51 0.25 15.24
C ILE A 266 -0.89 -0.31 15.51
N VAL A 267 -1.71 -0.40 14.47
CA VAL A 267 -3.02 -1.06 14.53
C VAL A 267 -2.99 -2.28 13.62
N PHE A 268 -3.12 -3.47 14.21
CA PHE A 268 -3.34 -4.71 13.48
C PHE A 268 -4.83 -4.95 13.27
N VAL A 269 -5.24 -5.17 12.04
CA VAL A 269 -6.61 -5.59 11.72
C VAL A 269 -6.59 -7.07 11.33
N HIS A 270 -7.29 -7.89 12.11
CA HIS A 270 -7.37 -9.34 11.96
C HIS A 270 -8.61 -9.76 11.19
N ARG A 271 -8.47 -10.77 10.35
CA ARG A 271 -9.55 -11.37 9.56
C ARG A 271 -9.27 -12.84 9.29
N ASP A 272 -10.32 -13.63 8.99
CA ASP A 272 -10.18 -15.02 8.53
C ASP A 272 -9.21 -15.10 7.34
N PRO A 273 -8.02 -15.72 7.51
CA PRO A 273 -6.97 -15.75 6.50
C PRO A 273 -7.38 -16.53 5.24
N VAL A 274 -8.33 -17.46 5.33
CA VAL A 274 -8.84 -18.22 4.17
C VAL A 274 -9.50 -17.27 3.18
N SER A 275 -10.33 -16.34 3.66
CA SER A 275 -10.96 -15.29 2.84
C SER A 275 -9.93 -14.29 2.30
N VAL A 276 -8.90 -14.00 3.08
CA VAL A 276 -7.82 -13.06 2.72
C VAL A 276 -7.01 -13.59 1.55
N VAL A 277 -6.47 -14.81 1.64
CA VAL A 277 -5.54 -15.38 0.64
C VAL A 277 -6.18 -15.42 -0.75
N LEU A 278 -7.42 -15.88 -0.85
CA LEU A 278 -8.12 -15.91 -2.12
C LEU A 278 -8.31 -14.50 -2.72
N SER A 279 -8.69 -13.54 -1.89
CA SER A 279 -8.95 -12.16 -2.33
C SER A 279 -7.66 -11.44 -2.76
N VAL A 280 -6.53 -11.67 -2.09
CA VAL A 280 -5.26 -11.07 -2.49
C VAL A 280 -4.70 -11.72 -3.74
N ALA A 281 -4.82 -13.03 -3.91
CA ALA A 281 -4.43 -13.73 -5.12
C ALA A 281 -5.16 -13.17 -6.37
N LYS A 282 -6.47 -12.91 -6.24
CA LYS A 282 -7.24 -12.24 -7.29
C LYS A 282 -6.73 -10.84 -7.58
N LEU A 283 -6.48 -10.04 -6.56
CA LEU A 283 -5.96 -8.67 -6.73
C LEU A 283 -4.60 -8.67 -7.44
N THR A 284 -3.68 -9.53 -7.02
CA THR A 284 -2.35 -9.68 -7.63
C THR A 284 -2.46 -10.10 -9.10
N ALA A 285 -3.34 -11.04 -9.42
CA ALA A 285 -3.57 -11.44 -10.82
C ALA A 285 -4.10 -10.27 -11.67
N VAL A 286 -5.03 -9.47 -11.15
CA VAL A 286 -5.58 -8.29 -11.84
C VAL A 286 -4.52 -7.21 -12.04
N LEU A 287 -3.64 -7.00 -11.05
CA LEU A 287 -2.54 -6.03 -11.15
C LEU A 287 -1.46 -6.43 -12.16
N ARG A 288 -1.14 -7.73 -12.26
CA ARG A 288 -0.09 -8.24 -13.17
C ARG A 288 -0.53 -8.35 -14.63
N ARG A 289 -1.80 -8.68 -14.90
CA ARG A 289 -2.32 -8.92 -16.27
C ARG A 289 -2.02 -7.83 -17.30
N PRO A 290 -2.16 -6.51 -16.99
CA PRO A 290 -1.88 -5.45 -17.98
C PRO A 290 -0.42 -5.38 -18.40
N PHE A 291 0.49 -5.83 -17.53
CA PHE A 291 1.92 -5.57 -17.65
C PHE A 291 2.75 -6.80 -18.03
N SER A 292 2.22 -8.00 -17.83
CA SER A 292 2.91 -9.27 -18.09
C SER A 292 2.34 -9.99 -19.30
N ARG A 293 3.20 -10.65 -20.10
CA ARG A 293 2.78 -11.47 -21.26
C ARG A 293 1.99 -12.71 -20.84
N ALA A 294 2.31 -13.25 -19.67
CA ALA A 294 1.62 -14.38 -19.08
C ALA A 294 1.47 -14.17 -17.56
N VAL A 295 0.35 -14.62 -17.02
CA VAL A 295 0.07 -14.61 -15.57
C VAL A 295 -0.48 -15.99 -15.22
N ASP A 296 0.20 -16.70 -14.31
CA ASP A 296 -0.24 -17.99 -13.79
C ASP A 296 -0.99 -17.79 -12.46
N PRO A 297 -2.32 -17.97 -12.43
CA PRO A 297 -3.10 -17.81 -11.21
C PRO A 297 -2.73 -18.81 -10.11
N ILE A 298 -2.31 -20.04 -10.49
CA ILE A 298 -1.95 -21.10 -9.54
C ILE A 298 -0.64 -20.74 -8.83
N GLU A 299 0.37 -20.25 -9.59
CA GLU A 299 1.60 -19.74 -8.99
C GLU A 299 1.33 -18.57 -8.05
N ILE A 300 0.47 -17.64 -8.45
CA ILE A 300 0.07 -16.49 -7.62
C ILE A 300 -0.59 -16.99 -6.33
N GLY A 301 -1.58 -17.88 -6.41
CA GLY A 301 -2.26 -18.38 -5.22
C GLY A 301 -1.31 -19.01 -4.21
N ARG A 302 -0.41 -19.88 -4.68
CA ARG A 302 0.64 -20.50 -3.83
C ARG A 302 1.59 -19.46 -3.23
N GLY A 303 2.01 -18.49 -4.04
CA GLY A 303 2.92 -17.44 -3.60
C GLY A 303 2.31 -16.53 -2.54
N GLU A 304 1.05 -16.12 -2.72
CA GLU A 304 0.33 -15.29 -1.75
C GLU A 304 0.03 -16.07 -0.46
N SER A 305 -0.39 -17.35 -0.55
CA SER A 305 -0.57 -18.20 0.63
C SER A 305 0.71 -18.27 1.47
N ALA A 306 1.84 -18.64 0.86
CA ALA A 306 3.12 -18.75 1.56
C ALA A 306 3.57 -17.40 2.16
N ARG A 307 3.39 -16.31 1.40
CA ARG A 307 3.77 -14.96 1.87
C ARG A 307 2.97 -14.53 3.09
N TRP A 308 1.65 -14.71 3.07
CA TRP A 308 0.79 -14.26 4.16
C TRP A 308 0.79 -15.18 5.36
N GLN A 309 1.16 -16.46 5.22
CA GLN A 309 1.53 -17.32 6.35
C GLN A 309 2.76 -16.76 7.08
N LEU A 310 3.78 -16.28 6.34
CA LEU A 310 4.90 -15.58 6.97
C LEU A 310 4.43 -14.28 7.66
N GLY A 311 3.59 -13.48 7.00
CA GLY A 311 3.02 -12.26 7.58
C GLY A 311 2.28 -12.52 8.89
N ALA A 312 1.45 -13.57 8.94
CA ALA A 312 0.73 -14.00 10.14
C ALA A 312 1.70 -14.37 11.29
N ARG A 313 2.76 -15.13 11.01
CA ARG A 313 3.80 -15.44 12.02
C ARG A 313 4.50 -14.19 12.53
N LEU A 314 4.85 -13.25 11.65
CA LEU A 314 5.50 -12.00 12.05
C LEU A 314 4.59 -11.11 12.90
N MET A 315 3.28 -11.12 12.66
CA MET A 315 2.31 -10.42 13.51
C MET A 315 2.24 -11.02 14.92
N MET A 316 2.23 -12.36 15.03
CA MET A 316 2.29 -13.04 16.34
C MET A 316 3.59 -12.70 17.09
N GLN A 317 4.73 -12.80 16.41
CA GLN A 317 6.04 -12.45 16.98
C GLN A 317 6.09 -10.99 17.45
N ALA A 318 5.61 -10.05 16.64
CA ALA A 318 5.61 -8.63 16.99
C ALA A 318 4.77 -8.31 18.22
N THR A 319 3.74 -9.14 18.50
CA THR A 319 2.88 -9.02 19.69
C THR A 319 3.57 -9.59 20.94
N THR A 320 4.37 -10.66 20.79
CA THR A 320 5.11 -11.29 21.91
C THR A 320 6.41 -10.57 22.25
N ASP A 321 7.12 -10.02 21.24
CA ASP A 321 8.43 -9.37 21.39
C ASP A 321 8.34 -7.90 21.84
N GLY A 322 7.13 -7.38 22.08
CA GLY A 322 6.91 -6.05 22.64
C GLY A 322 7.59 -5.93 24.02
N PRO A 323 8.08 -4.73 24.46
CA PRO A 323 8.52 -4.53 25.81
C PRO A 323 7.40 -5.00 26.76
N ALA A 324 7.75 -5.65 27.87
CA ALA A 324 6.82 -6.24 28.81
C ALA A 324 5.67 -5.26 29.14
N GLY A 325 4.50 -5.46 28.52
CA GLY A 325 3.36 -4.53 28.54
C GLY A 325 2.51 -4.52 27.28
N ASP A 326 3.02 -5.02 26.13
CA ASP A 326 2.23 -5.13 24.88
C ASP A 326 1.33 -6.40 24.84
N GLY A 327 1.31 -7.17 25.94
CA GLY A 327 0.43 -8.34 26.07
C GLY A 327 -1.04 -7.95 26.12
N ALA A 328 -1.90 -8.80 25.56
CA ALA A 328 -3.35 -8.75 25.67
C ALA A 328 -3.77 -8.68 27.16
N GLY A 329 -3.76 -7.48 27.72
CA GLY A 329 -4.23 -7.21 29.08
C GLY A 329 -5.56 -6.51 28.97
N ASP A 330 -6.65 -7.21 29.35
CA ASP A 330 -7.96 -6.64 29.69
C ASP A 330 -7.88 -5.74 30.94
N GLY A 331 -6.78 -4.98 31.07
CA GLY A 331 -6.50 -4.14 32.22
C GLY A 331 -6.99 -2.72 32.04
N ALA A 332 -8.12 -2.38 32.60
CA ALA A 332 -8.45 -1.02 33.01
C ALA A 332 -7.38 -0.53 34.01
N GLY A 333 -6.28 0.02 33.52
CA GLY A 333 -5.17 0.55 34.30
C GLY A 333 -4.41 1.61 33.51
N ASP A 334 -4.58 2.84 33.90
CA ASP A 334 -3.71 4.00 33.71
C ASP A 334 -2.99 4.17 32.34
N GLY A 335 -3.71 4.55 31.29
CA GLY A 335 -3.20 5.46 30.26
C GLY A 335 -2.06 5.05 29.34
N ALA A 336 -1.49 3.82 29.41
CA ALA A 336 -0.43 3.34 28.56
C ALA A 336 -0.79 1.98 27.97
N GLY A 337 -1.77 1.97 27.05
CA GLY A 337 -1.97 0.83 26.16
C GLY A 337 -0.68 0.55 25.40
N GLY A 338 -0.34 -0.73 25.14
CA GLY A 338 0.85 -1.11 24.37
C GLY A 338 0.93 -0.41 23.02
N ARG A 339 2.06 -0.50 22.33
CA ARG A 339 2.26 0.15 21.03
C ARG A 339 1.44 -0.48 19.90
N ILE A 340 0.80 -1.62 20.11
CA ILE A 340 -0.01 -2.35 19.14
C ILE A 340 -1.45 -2.44 19.63
N CYS A 341 -2.37 -1.91 18.84
CA CYS A 341 -3.81 -2.07 19.01
C CYS A 341 -4.32 -3.18 18.07
N HIS A 342 -5.04 -4.16 18.63
CA HIS A 342 -5.64 -5.25 17.85
C HIS A 342 -7.12 -4.98 17.62
N LEU A 343 -7.56 -5.13 16.36
CA LEU A 343 -8.96 -5.01 15.94
C LEU A 343 -9.35 -6.21 15.08
N HIS A 344 -10.57 -6.70 15.27
CA HIS A 344 -11.14 -7.73 14.40
C HIS A 344 -12.00 -7.13 13.30
N HIS A 345 -11.87 -7.64 12.08
CA HIS A 345 -12.67 -7.21 10.92
C HIS A 345 -14.19 -7.30 11.21
N ALA A 346 -14.62 -8.35 11.90
CA ALA A 346 -16.02 -8.54 12.26
C ALA A 346 -16.54 -7.39 13.14
N GLU A 347 -15.74 -6.96 14.14
CA GLU A 347 -16.07 -5.84 15.02
C GLU A 347 -16.07 -4.50 14.25
N LEU A 348 -15.05 -4.30 13.41
CA LEU A 348 -14.95 -3.10 12.55
C LEU A 348 -16.16 -2.94 11.65
N VAL A 349 -16.71 -4.03 11.11
CA VAL A 349 -17.87 -3.99 10.24
C VAL A 349 -19.18 -3.84 11.04
N ALA A 350 -19.27 -4.50 12.20
CA ALA A 350 -20.47 -4.45 13.04
C ALA A 350 -20.64 -3.09 13.73
N ASP A 351 -19.55 -2.51 14.25
CA ASP A 351 -19.54 -1.21 14.91
C ASP A 351 -18.31 -0.37 14.50
N PRO A 352 -18.35 0.29 13.32
CA PRO A 352 -17.24 1.09 12.83
C PRO A 352 -16.83 2.24 13.78
N LEU A 353 -17.79 2.89 14.45
CA LEU A 353 -17.50 3.95 15.40
C LEU A 353 -16.86 3.40 16.67
N GLY A 354 -17.36 2.27 17.19
CA GLY A 354 -16.78 1.55 18.32
C GLY A 354 -15.31 1.14 18.05
N ALA A 355 -15.01 0.65 16.85
CA ALA A 355 -13.66 0.33 16.42
C ALA A 355 -12.73 1.55 16.43
N VAL A 356 -13.18 2.72 15.93
CA VAL A 356 -12.40 3.96 16.00
C VAL A 356 -12.20 4.40 17.46
N ARG A 357 -13.24 4.35 18.27
CA ARG A 357 -13.15 4.66 19.71
C ARG A 357 -12.15 3.74 20.44
N GLN A 358 -12.10 2.46 20.07
CA GLN A 358 -11.13 1.49 20.61
C GLN A 358 -9.70 1.91 20.28
N VAL A 359 -9.38 2.26 19.02
CA VAL A 359 -8.06 2.77 18.63
C VAL A 359 -7.68 4.02 19.41
N TYR A 360 -8.59 4.99 19.53
CA TYR A 360 -8.32 6.23 20.25
C TYR A 360 -8.08 5.99 21.76
N ARG A 361 -8.91 5.16 22.37
CA ARG A 361 -8.77 4.78 23.79
C ARG A 361 -7.47 4.04 24.04
N HIS A 362 -7.13 3.07 23.17
CA HIS A 362 -5.90 2.28 23.29
C HIS A 362 -4.64 3.15 23.31
N PHE A 363 -4.60 4.19 22.48
CA PHE A 363 -3.45 5.11 22.41
C PHE A 363 -3.58 6.35 23.30
N GLY A 364 -4.54 6.40 24.20
CA GLY A 364 -4.78 7.56 25.06
C GLY A 364 -5.11 8.85 24.27
N LEU A 365 -5.76 8.72 23.10
CA LEU A 365 -6.14 9.82 22.27
C LEU A 365 -7.55 10.28 22.57
N ARG A 366 -7.80 11.58 22.44
CA ARG A 366 -9.13 12.14 22.55
C ARG A 366 -9.81 12.13 21.18
N LEU A 367 -10.99 11.53 21.10
CA LEU A 367 -11.91 11.63 19.98
C LEU A 367 -13.00 12.64 20.35
N ASP A 368 -13.02 13.76 19.67
CA ASP A 368 -14.01 14.81 19.97
C ASP A 368 -15.38 14.50 19.33
N PRO A 369 -16.49 15.13 19.78
CA PRO A 369 -17.83 14.88 19.26
C PRO A 369 -17.99 15.16 17.75
N ILE A 370 -17.23 16.12 17.20
CA ILE A 370 -17.29 16.44 15.76
C ILE A 370 -16.68 15.29 14.97
N ALA A 371 -15.51 14.78 15.40
CA ALA A 371 -14.88 13.62 14.79
C ALA A 371 -15.77 12.37 14.91
N GLU A 372 -16.41 12.14 16.04
CA GLU A 372 -17.36 11.03 16.22
C GLU A 372 -18.54 11.10 15.24
N ALA A 373 -19.15 12.27 15.11
CA ALA A 373 -20.25 12.49 14.16
C ALA A 373 -19.80 12.28 12.71
N ALA A 374 -18.60 12.73 12.34
CA ALA A 374 -18.03 12.53 11.01
C ALA A 374 -17.77 11.06 10.71
N VAL A 375 -17.20 10.30 11.65
CA VAL A 375 -16.97 8.85 11.54
C VAL A 375 -18.29 8.10 11.38
N ALA A 376 -19.30 8.39 12.22
CA ALA A 376 -20.61 7.76 12.14
C ALA A 376 -21.29 8.03 10.79
N GLY A 377 -21.21 9.27 10.29
CA GLY A 377 -21.73 9.66 8.98
C GLY A 377 -21.02 8.95 7.82
N ALA A 378 -19.69 8.81 7.89
CA ALA A 378 -18.91 8.08 6.88
C ALA A 378 -19.24 6.58 6.86
N ALA A 379 -19.34 5.96 8.03
CA ALA A 379 -19.74 4.55 8.16
C ALA A 379 -21.11 4.27 7.53
N SER A 380 -22.08 5.16 7.76
CA SER A 380 -23.44 5.02 7.19
C SER A 380 -23.45 5.14 5.66
N ARG A 381 -22.59 5.99 5.07
CA ARG A 381 -22.53 6.19 3.61
C ARG A 381 -21.89 5.03 2.86
N GLN A 382 -21.01 4.27 3.50
CA GLN A 382 -20.28 3.16 2.87
C GLN A 382 -20.22 1.94 3.80
N PRO A 383 -21.32 1.24 4.02
CA PRO A 383 -21.32 0.02 4.79
C PRO A 383 -20.34 -0.98 4.15
N ASN A 384 -19.58 -1.71 4.96
CA ASN A 384 -18.52 -2.66 4.54
C ASN A 384 -17.40 -2.05 3.68
N GLY A 385 -17.22 -0.71 3.73
CA GLY A 385 -16.12 -0.03 3.02
C GLY A 385 -16.30 0.09 1.50
N GLY A 386 -17.47 -0.26 0.94
CA GLY A 386 -17.79 -0.09 -0.48
C GLY A 386 -17.09 -1.06 -1.43
N TYR A 387 -16.58 -2.20 -0.94
CA TYR A 387 -15.98 -3.23 -1.79
C TYR A 387 -17.04 -4.15 -2.39
N ALA A 388 -16.90 -4.48 -3.68
CA ALA A 388 -17.75 -5.46 -4.34
C ALA A 388 -17.39 -6.89 -3.91
N HIS A 389 -18.39 -7.76 -3.82
CA HIS A 389 -18.19 -9.19 -3.63
C HIS A 389 -18.19 -9.86 -5.00
N ASP A 390 -16.99 -10.12 -5.55
CA ASP A 390 -16.86 -10.91 -6.76
C ASP A 390 -16.78 -12.40 -6.41
N ALA A 391 -17.53 -13.23 -7.14
CA ALA A 391 -17.46 -14.68 -7.01
C ALA A 391 -16.19 -15.19 -7.75
N TYR A 392 -15.19 -15.63 -7.00
CA TYR A 392 -14.02 -16.36 -7.50
C TYR A 392 -13.83 -17.62 -6.67
N ARG A 393 -13.23 -18.66 -7.29
CA ARG A 393 -13.12 -19.98 -6.69
C ARG A 393 -11.68 -20.25 -6.27
N PHE A 394 -11.50 -20.92 -5.16
CA PHE A 394 -10.19 -21.34 -4.66
C PHE A 394 -9.41 -22.17 -5.69
N ALA A 395 -10.11 -23.08 -6.39
CA ALA A 395 -9.50 -23.93 -7.42
C ALA A 395 -8.88 -23.13 -8.58
N ASP A 396 -9.39 -21.95 -8.91
CA ASP A 396 -8.87 -21.10 -9.98
C ASP A 396 -7.45 -20.57 -9.64
N TYR A 397 -7.07 -20.59 -8.37
CA TYR A 397 -5.77 -20.18 -7.84
C TYR A 397 -4.96 -21.34 -7.25
N GLY A 398 -5.40 -22.59 -7.45
CA GLY A 398 -4.73 -23.77 -6.88
C GLY A 398 -4.73 -23.79 -5.35
N LEU A 399 -5.69 -23.13 -4.74
CA LEU A 399 -5.89 -23.07 -3.29
C LEU A 399 -6.93 -24.09 -2.85
N ASP A 400 -6.79 -24.59 -1.62
CA ASP A 400 -7.76 -25.47 -0.96
C ASP A 400 -8.13 -24.87 0.41
N PRO A 401 -9.40 -24.54 0.67
CA PRO A 401 -9.82 -23.89 1.90
C PRO A 401 -9.45 -24.66 3.19
N ALA A 402 -9.44 -26.01 3.14
CA ALA A 402 -9.10 -26.82 4.31
C ALA A 402 -7.60 -26.77 4.59
N ARG A 403 -6.77 -26.83 3.56
CA ARG A 403 -5.31 -26.68 3.68
C ARG A 403 -4.93 -25.28 4.15
N GLU A 404 -5.57 -24.24 3.62
CA GLU A 404 -5.32 -22.87 4.06
C GLU A 404 -5.70 -22.68 5.54
N ARG A 405 -6.85 -23.22 5.97
CA ARG A 405 -7.26 -23.17 7.39
C ARG A 405 -6.25 -23.84 8.31
N GLU A 406 -5.73 -24.97 7.88
CA GLU A 406 -4.68 -25.69 8.62
C GLU A 406 -3.38 -24.90 8.67
N ALA A 407 -2.96 -24.30 7.56
CA ALA A 407 -1.73 -23.52 7.45
C ALA A 407 -1.72 -22.25 8.30
N PHE A 408 -2.90 -21.70 8.60
CA PHE A 408 -3.07 -20.50 9.42
C PHE A 408 -3.64 -20.81 10.82
N ARG A 409 -3.68 -22.08 11.24
CA ARG A 409 -4.29 -22.47 12.53
C ARG A 409 -3.74 -21.66 13.69
N ASP A 410 -2.41 -21.61 13.84
CA ASP A 410 -1.76 -20.92 14.96
C ASP A 410 -2.14 -19.44 15.02
N TYR A 411 -2.25 -18.77 13.87
CA TYR A 411 -2.68 -17.37 13.79
C TYR A 411 -4.14 -17.19 14.20
N VAL A 412 -5.02 -18.09 13.75
CA VAL A 412 -6.45 -18.07 14.07
C VAL A 412 -6.67 -18.30 15.57
N GLU A 413 -5.96 -19.27 16.15
CA GLU A 413 -6.04 -19.59 17.59
C GLU A 413 -5.41 -18.47 18.43
N TYR A 414 -4.26 -17.93 18.03
CA TYR A 414 -3.55 -16.89 18.79
C TYR A 414 -4.36 -15.59 18.94
N PHE A 415 -5.06 -15.20 17.88
CA PHE A 415 -5.85 -13.96 17.85
C PHE A 415 -7.36 -14.19 17.99
N ASP A 416 -7.82 -15.40 18.32
CA ASP A 416 -9.24 -15.76 18.46
C ASP A 416 -10.11 -15.32 17.27
N ILE A 417 -9.67 -15.67 16.05
CA ILE A 417 -10.31 -15.23 14.82
C ILE A 417 -11.48 -16.15 14.47
N LEU A 418 -12.68 -15.59 14.41
CA LEU A 418 -13.86 -16.34 14.00
C LEU A 418 -13.81 -16.65 12.49
N PRO A 419 -14.05 -17.91 12.06
CA PRO A 419 -14.15 -18.27 10.66
C PRO A 419 -15.28 -17.49 9.99
N GLU A 420 -15.02 -16.92 8.82
CA GLU A 420 -16.08 -16.39 7.97
C GLU A 420 -16.85 -17.58 7.35
N LEU A 421 -18.12 -17.74 7.71
CA LEU A 421 -18.98 -18.85 7.27
C LEU A 421 -19.28 -18.75 5.77
N GLY A 422 -18.51 -19.49 4.97
CA GLY A 422 -18.74 -19.74 3.55
C GLY A 422 -18.35 -18.62 2.57
N PRO A 423 -18.32 -18.89 1.28
CA PRO A 423 -18.18 -17.84 0.29
C PRO A 423 -19.37 -16.90 0.39
N PRO A 424 -19.21 -15.58 0.19
CA PRO A 424 -20.33 -14.65 0.18
C PRO A 424 -21.42 -15.15 -0.75
N ARG A 425 -22.63 -15.31 -0.23
CA ARG A 425 -23.79 -15.71 -1.05
C ARG A 425 -23.90 -14.73 -2.21
N ALA A 426 -23.83 -15.24 -3.44
CA ALA A 426 -24.10 -14.47 -4.64
C ALA A 426 -25.46 -13.79 -4.47
N VAL A 427 -25.47 -12.47 -4.27
CA VAL A 427 -26.70 -11.68 -4.36
C VAL A 427 -27.11 -11.75 -5.83
N ARG A 428 -28.09 -12.59 -6.15
CA ARG A 428 -28.76 -12.57 -7.45
C ARG A 428 -29.31 -11.14 -7.62
N ARG A 429 -28.68 -10.37 -8.49
CA ARG A 429 -29.32 -9.18 -9.06
C ARG A 429 -30.54 -9.68 -9.86
N THR A 430 -31.71 -9.63 -9.27
CA THR A 430 -32.96 -9.57 -10.01
C THR A 430 -32.95 -8.28 -10.82
N LEU A 431 -32.55 -8.38 -12.09
CA LEU A 431 -32.85 -7.34 -13.06
C LEU A 431 -34.40 -7.29 -13.16
N SER A 432 -35.01 -6.37 -12.46
CA SER A 432 -36.37 -5.96 -12.74
C SER A 432 -36.37 -5.31 -14.13
N ARG A 433 -36.82 -6.05 -15.12
CA ARG A 433 -37.30 -5.47 -16.37
C ARG A 433 -38.57 -4.67 -16.00
N ALA A 434 -38.42 -3.36 -15.92
CA ALA A 434 -39.58 -2.47 -16.05
C ALA A 434 -39.77 -2.22 -17.54
N ALA A 435 -41.01 -2.54 -17.99
CA ALA A 435 -41.52 -2.27 -19.32
C ALA A 435 -41.65 -0.76 -19.58
#